data_2349c7e1398eb2516e76832cc7148211
#
_entry.id   2349c7e1398eb2516e76832cc7148211
#
_cell.length_a   1.000
_cell.length_b   1.000
_cell.length_c   1.000
_cell.angle_alpha   90.00
_cell.angle_beta   90.00
_cell.angle_gamma   90.00
#
_symmetry.space_group_name_H-M   'P 1'
#
loop_
_entity.id
_entity.type
_entity.pdbx_description
1 polymer ?
#
loop_
_entity_poly.entity_id
_entity_poly.type
_entity_poly.pdbx_seq_one_letter_code
_entity_poly.pdbx_strand_id
1 'polypeptide(L)'
;MKEAAVHVTQSELEEDRFSRFRLLSWWNQDRIRETNVLVVGAGALGNEILKNLAMLGFERVVVVDGDRIELSNLSRSVLYRPHDVGRTKAEAAAAAYRNLYDRAVVQPLVGNILWSVGAGVFGWADLILAGLDNREARLWINRWAWKMGRPWIDGAIEGLNGVARVFLPGHPPCYECTLGATDWDILERRMSCNLLTREEMAAGKVPTTPTTASVIAGIQVQEGLKHLHGLPVLAGKGYVFDGVDHTSYRVEYTSNPECLSHYVYETVTRLPHTSADLTLAELYALARRDFETADVTLEFSRDLVHKLVCSACGAEEEVFFPVGAVTAGQGRCPRDGQMRAVQAIHSYTGVENYGTRKLDSLGLPPWDVYTARSGEREVAYVLSGDEARVLGPLWVEAGVAV
;
A
#
# COMPACT_ATOMS: atom_id res chain seq x y z
N MET A 1 2.92 -9.89 -43.53
CA MET A 1 1.75 -10.44 -42.82
C MET A 1 0.58 -9.55 -43.20
N LYS A 2 -0.45 -10.11 -43.86
CA LYS A 2 -1.66 -9.35 -44.22
C LYS A 2 -2.46 -9.12 -42.96
N GLU A 3 -2.70 -7.87 -42.60
CA GLU A 3 -3.69 -7.50 -41.59
C GLU A 3 -5.07 -8.04 -42.05
N ALA A 4 -5.64 -8.93 -41.26
CA ALA A 4 -7.02 -9.34 -41.45
C ALA A 4 -7.91 -8.15 -41.04
N ALA A 5 -8.59 -7.56 -42.02
CA ALA A 5 -9.59 -6.54 -41.75
C ALA A 5 -10.71 -7.18 -40.91
N VAL A 6 -10.89 -6.72 -39.70
CA VAL A 6 -12.00 -7.10 -38.82
C VAL A 6 -13.24 -6.39 -39.37
N HIS A 7 -14.12 -7.13 -40.06
CA HIS A 7 -15.44 -6.63 -40.42
C HIS A 7 -16.35 -6.71 -39.19
N VAL A 8 -16.53 -5.60 -38.51
CA VAL A 8 -17.54 -5.46 -37.45
C VAL A 8 -18.86 -5.06 -38.12
N THR A 9 -19.86 -5.92 -38.04
CA THR A 9 -21.20 -5.59 -38.50
C THR A 9 -21.90 -4.70 -37.49
N GLN A 10 -22.65 -3.71 -37.97
CA GLN A 10 -23.34 -2.70 -37.17
C GLN A 10 -24.37 -3.28 -36.16
N SER A 11 -24.75 -4.52 -36.30
CA SER A 11 -25.68 -5.27 -35.42
C SER A 11 -25.01 -5.94 -34.22
N GLU A 12 -23.66 -5.99 -34.14
CA GLU A 12 -22.92 -6.66 -33.06
C GLU A 12 -22.46 -5.71 -31.95
N LEU A 13 -22.71 -4.41 -32.09
CA LEU A 13 -22.38 -3.40 -31.10
C LEU A 13 -23.67 -2.90 -30.45
N GLU A 14 -24.19 -3.61 -29.45
CA GLU A 14 -24.96 -2.90 -28.42
C GLU A 14 -24.09 -1.79 -27.88
N GLU A 15 -24.51 -0.54 -28.08
CA GLU A 15 -23.75 0.63 -27.64
C GLU A 15 -23.78 0.69 -26.13
N ASP A 16 -22.71 0.22 -25.50
CA ASP A 16 -22.46 0.39 -24.07
C ASP A 16 -21.26 1.32 -23.82
N ARG A 17 -21.00 1.60 -22.56
CA ARG A 17 -19.91 2.47 -22.10
C ARG A 17 -18.54 2.05 -22.66
N PHE A 18 -18.31 0.77 -22.91
CA PHE A 18 -17.01 0.18 -23.27
C PHE A 18 -16.94 -0.27 -24.74
N SER A 19 -17.94 0.02 -25.55
CA SER A 19 -18.01 -0.40 -26.96
C SER A 19 -16.77 -0.04 -27.76
N ARG A 20 -16.19 1.16 -27.51
CA ARG A 20 -14.98 1.63 -28.20
C ARG A 20 -13.73 0.87 -27.80
N PHE A 21 -13.67 0.35 -26.57
CA PHE A 21 -12.52 -0.43 -26.11
C PHE A 21 -12.50 -1.82 -26.74
N ARG A 22 -13.68 -2.39 -27.04
CA ARG A 22 -13.79 -3.68 -27.77
C ARG A 22 -13.21 -3.65 -29.19
N LEU A 23 -12.96 -2.48 -29.74
CA LEU A 23 -12.25 -2.33 -31.02
C LEU A 23 -10.75 -2.61 -30.89
N LEU A 24 -10.21 -2.64 -29.68
CA LEU A 24 -8.82 -3.01 -29.42
C LEU A 24 -8.74 -4.53 -29.32
N SER A 25 -8.07 -5.18 -30.24
CA SER A 25 -8.00 -6.64 -30.36
C SER A 25 -7.47 -7.39 -29.14
N TRP A 26 -6.71 -6.71 -28.29
CA TRP A 26 -6.14 -7.24 -27.05
C TRP A 26 -6.97 -6.91 -25.79
N TRP A 27 -8.05 -6.12 -25.90
CA TRP A 27 -8.83 -5.66 -24.77
C TRP A 27 -9.74 -6.78 -24.22
N ASN A 28 -9.70 -6.97 -22.91
CA ASN A 28 -10.58 -7.88 -22.19
C ASN A 28 -11.23 -7.11 -21.03
N GLN A 29 -12.52 -6.75 -21.18
CA GLN A 29 -13.27 -5.98 -20.20
C GLN A 29 -13.57 -6.78 -18.93
N ASP A 30 -13.78 -8.09 -19.03
CA ASP A 30 -14.10 -8.92 -17.86
C ASP A 30 -12.87 -9.04 -16.95
N ARG A 31 -11.68 -9.19 -17.53
CA ARG A 31 -10.41 -9.14 -16.78
C ARG A 31 -10.27 -7.84 -15.98
N ILE A 32 -10.67 -6.70 -16.55
CA ILE A 32 -10.63 -5.40 -15.87
C ILE A 32 -11.62 -5.35 -14.72
N ARG A 33 -12.85 -5.85 -14.91
CA ARG A 33 -13.88 -5.90 -13.88
C ARG A 33 -13.50 -6.77 -12.69
N GLU A 34 -12.87 -7.91 -12.94
CA GLU A 34 -12.48 -8.90 -11.93
C GLU A 34 -11.22 -8.52 -11.16
N THR A 35 -10.39 -7.62 -11.71
CA THR A 35 -9.13 -7.22 -11.12
C THR A 35 -9.33 -6.48 -9.80
N ASN A 36 -8.70 -6.96 -8.74
CA ASN A 36 -8.63 -6.30 -7.45
C ASN A 36 -7.52 -5.24 -7.45
N VAL A 37 -7.88 -3.98 -7.35
CA VAL A 37 -6.90 -2.87 -7.38
C VAL A 37 -6.77 -2.23 -6.02
N LEU A 38 -5.52 -2.13 -5.54
CA LEU A 38 -5.17 -1.33 -4.37
C LEU A 38 -4.58 0.00 -4.83
N VAL A 39 -5.24 1.10 -4.48
CA VAL A 39 -4.73 2.46 -4.72
C VAL A 39 -4.28 3.06 -3.40
N VAL A 40 -2.99 3.39 -3.29
CA VAL A 40 -2.42 4.00 -2.09
C VAL A 40 -2.09 5.46 -2.35
N GLY A 41 -2.76 6.34 -1.59
CA GLY A 41 -2.74 7.78 -1.79
C GLY A 41 -3.92 8.26 -2.64
N ALA A 42 -4.68 9.22 -2.13
CA ALA A 42 -5.80 9.90 -2.79
C ALA A 42 -5.53 11.41 -2.97
N GLY A 43 -4.24 11.80 -3.09
CA GLY A 43 -3.79 13.14 -3.45
C GLY A 43 -3.96 13.41 -4.95
N ALA A 44 -3.14 14.31 -5.52
CA ALA A 44 -3.22 14.69 -6.94
C ALA A 44 -3.11 13.48 -7.89
N LEU A 45 -2.05 12.66 -7.74
CA LEU A 45 -1.86 11.45 -8.53
C LEU A 45 -2.98 10.42 -8.29
N GLY A 46 -3.29 10.12 -7.02
CA GLY A 46 -4.33 9.15 -6.69
C GLY A 46 -5.70 9.50 -7.24
N ASN A 47 -6.06 10.80 -7.25
CA ASN A 47 -7.30 11.28 -7.88
C ASN A 47 -7.34 10.97 -9.38
N GLU A 48 -6.25 11.21 -10.09
CA GLU A 48 -6.15 10.96 -11.54
C GLU A 48 -6.13 9.44 -11.83
N ILE A 49 -5.43 8.64 -11.00
CA ILE A 49 -5.46 7.18 -11.07
C ILE A 49 -6.91 6.68 -10.92
N LEU A 50 -7.61 7.07 -9.84
CA LEU A 50 -8.96 6.63 -9.55
C LEU A 50 -9.95 7.05 -10.64
N LYS A 51 -9.84 8.27 -11.16
CA LYS A 51 -10.64 8.71 -12.31
C LYS A 51 -10.44 7.79 -13.53
N ASN A 52 -9.18 7.49 -13.87
CA ASN A 52 -8.87 6.65 -15.02
C ASN A 52 -9.39 5.21 -14.81
N LEU A 53 -9.23 4.64 -13.62
CA LEU A 53 -9.75 3.30 -13.28
C LEU A 53 -11.28 3.25 -13.41
N ALA A 54 -12.01 4.27 -12.92
CA ALA A 54 -13.45 4.35 -13.03
C ALA A 54 -13.92 4.45 -14.51
N MET A 55 -13.21 5.22 -15.32
CA MET A 55 -13.47 5.37 -16.75
C MET A 55 -13.25 4.06 -17.53
N LEU A 56 -12.28 3.25 -17.11
CA LEU A 56 -11.93 1.97 -17.71
C LEU A 56 -12.84 0.81 -17.23
N GLY A 57 -13.60 1.01 -16.16
CA GLY A 57 -14.55 0.04 -15.65
C GLY A 57 -13.97 -0.98 -14.66
N PHE A 58 -12.96 -0.61 -13.87
CA PHE A 58 -12.54 -1.43 -12.74
C PHE A 58 -13.62 -1.43 -11.66
N GLU A 59 -14.09 -2.62 -11.27
CA GLU A 59 -15.21 -2.76 -10.33
C GLU A 59 -14.78 -3.00 -8.88
N ARG A 60 -13.53 -3.41 -8.65
CA ARG A 60 -13.05 -3.87 -7.33
C ARG A 60 -11.84 -3.06 -6.88
N VAL A 61 -12.07 -2.02 -6.07
CA VAL A 61 -11.01 -1.05 -5.71
C VAL A 61 -10.98 -0.81 -4.20
N VAL A 62 -9.79 -0.93 -3.61
CA VAL A 62 -9.49 -0.44 -2.27
C VAL A 62 -8.69 0.85 -2.38
N VAL A 63 -9.11 1.89 -1.67
CA VAL A 63 -8.43 3.20 -1.62
C VAL A 63 -7.92 3.47 -0.21
N VAL A 64 -6.61 3.68 -0.06
CA VAL A 64 -5.97 3.98 1.22
C VAL A 64 -5.48 5.42 1.25
N ASP A 65 -5.94 6.22 2.18
CA ASP A 65 -5.42 7.56 2.49
C ASP A 65 -5.84 7.97 3.90
N GLY A 66 -4.91 8.53 4.68
CA GLY A 66 -5.17 8.95 6.07
C GLY A 66 -5.54 10.42 6.25
N ASP A 67 -5.41 11.23 5.18
CA ASP A 67 -5.58 12.66 5.25
C ASP A 67 -7.03 13.13 5.10
N ARG A 68 -7.25 14.38 5.48
CA ARG A 68 -8.47 15.13 5.17
C ARG A 68 -8.26 16.08 4.01
N ILE A 69 -9.36 16.38 3.31
CA ILE A 69 -9.36 17.32 2.19
C ILE A 69 -9.21 18.73 2.74
N GLU A 70 -8.19 19.42 2.24
CA GLU A 70 -7.94 20.85 2.46
C GLU A 70 -8.37 21.67 1.24
N LEU A 71 -8.64 22.97 1.42
CA LEU A 71 -8.99 23.86 0.32
C LEU A 71 -7.91 23.89 -0.77
N SER A 72 -6.64 23.81 -0.38
CA SER A 72 -5.49 23.76 -1.28
C SER A 72 -5.47 22.52 -2.18
N ASN A 73 -6.16 21.43 -1.81
CA ASN A 73 -6.22 20.22 -2.63
C ASN A 73 -7.12 20.40 -3.86
N LEU A 74 -8.11 21.28 -3.81
CA LEU A 74 -9.09 21.47 -4.89
C LEU A 74 -8.47 21.95 -6.21
N SER A 75 -7.28 22.55 -6.16
CA SER A 75 -6.56 22.99 -7.35
C SER A 75 -5.96 21.88 -8.19
N ARG A 76 -5.81 20.64 -7.61
CA ARG A 76 -5.12 19.53 -8.24
C ARG A 76 -5.74 18.13 -8.01
N SER A 77 -6.94 18.07 -7.43
CA SER A 77 -7.63 16.81 -7.12
C SER A 77 -9.00 16.79 -7.77
N VAL A 78 -9.08 16.18 -8.95
CA VAL A 78 -10.24 16.22 -9.86
C VAL A 78 -11.52 15.61 -9.28
N LEU A 79 -11.43 14.71 -8.32
CA LEU A 79 -12.58 14.05 -7.71
C LEU A 79 -13.22 14.87 -6.58
N TYR A 80 -12.53 15.86 -6.03
CA TYR A 80 -13.02 16.64 -4.87
C TYR A 80 -13.78 17.89 -5.28
N ARG A 81 -14.71 18.30 -4.43
CA ARG A 81 -15.53 19.50 -4.58
C ARG A 81 -15.41 20.39 -3.34
N PRO A 82 -15.77 21.68 -3.39
CA PRO A 82 -15.71 22.56 -2.22
C PRO A 82 -16.42 22.04 -0.97
N HIS A 83 -17.52 21.33 -1.15
CA HIS A 83 -18.28 20.73 -0.03
C HIS A 83 -17.60 19.51 0.61
N ASP A 84 -16.55 18.97 0.00
CA ASP A 84 -15.78 17.85 0.55
C ASP A 84 -14.68 18.30 1.51
N VAL A 85 -14.39 19.60 1.61
CA VAL A 85 -13.35 20.12 2.52
C VAL A 85 -13.66 19.66 3.97
N GLY A 86 -12.65 19.07 4.61
CA GLY A 86 -12.75 18.48 5.95
C GLY A 86 -13.14 17.00 5.98
N ARG A 87 -13.69 16.43 4.90
CA ARG A 87 -13.92 14.99 4.79
C ARG A 87 -12.60 14.23 4.60
N THR A 88 -12.60 12.95 4.92
CA THR A 88 -11.43 12.10 4.63
C THR A 88 -11.25 11.92 3.13
N LYS A 89 -9.98 11.93 2.67
CA LYS A 89 -9.68 11.80 1.24
C LYS A 89 -10.16 10.47 0.68
N ALA A 90 -9.91 9.36 1.39
CA ALA A 90 -10.31 8.02 0.95
C ALA A 90 -11.82 7.88 0.76
N GLU A 91 -12.64 8.34 1.71
CA GLU A 91 -14.11 8.26 1.63
C GLU A 91 -14.68 9.14 0.52
N ALA A 92 -14.18 10.38 0.38
CA ALA A 92 -14.62 11.28 -0.66
C ALA A 92 -14.24 10.78 -2.06
N ALA A 93 -13.02 10.24 -2.22
CA ALA A 93 -12.55 9.64 -3.47
C ALA A 93 -13.39 8.41 -3.85
N ALA A 94 -13.68 7.52 -2.89
CA ALA A 94 -14.53 6.35 -3.11
C ALA A 94 -15.95 6.74 -3.53
N ALA A 95 -16.53 7.76 -2.91
CA ALA A 95 -17.84 8.28 -3.29
C ALA A 95 -17.85 8.88 -4.72
N ALA A 96 -16.83 9.68 -5.04
CA ALA A 96 -16.67 10.26 -6.36
C ALA A 96 -16.42 9.20 -7.45
N TYR A 97 -15.66 8.15 -7.13
CA TYR A 97 -15.46 7.00 -8.03
C TYR A 97 -16.78 6.33 -8.38
N ARG A 98 -17.62 6.01 -7.39
CA ARG A 98 -18.95 5.40 -7.60
C ARG A 98 -19.87 6.29 -8.41
N ASN A 99 -19.75 7.62 -8.31
CA ASN A 99 -20.50 8.56 -9.16
C ASN A 99 -20.04 8.53 -10.64
N LEU A 100 -18.76 8.19 -10.88
CA LEU A 100 -18.23 8.02 -12.24
C LEU A 100 -18.58 6.64 -12.82
N TYR A 101 -18.64 5.61 -11.98
CA TYR A 101 -18.94 4.24 -12.38
C TYR A 101 -19.72 3.53 -11.25
N ASP A 102 -21.02 3.45 -11.41
CA ASP A 102 -22.00 3.01 -10.41
C ASP A 102 -21.94 1.51 -10.08
N ARG A 103 -21.41 0.68 -11.00
CA ARG A 103 -21.19 -0.75 -10.75
C ARG A 103 -20.00 -1.04 -9.85
N ALA A 104 -19.13 -0.07 -9.64
CA ALA A 104 -17.92 -0.29 -8.87
C ALA A 104 -18.19 -0.41 -7.37
N VAL A 105 -17.58 -1.41 -6.78
CA VAL A 105 -17.43 -1.57 -5.33
C VAL A 105 -16.11 -0.98 -4.91
N VAL A 106 -16.15 0.12 -4.17
CA VAL A 106 -14.95 0.84 -3.73
C VAL A 106 -14.94 0.91 -2.21
N GLN A 107 -13.93 0.29 -1.61
CA GLN A 107 -13.71 0.27 -0.17
C GLN A 107 -12.69 1.33 0.23
N PRO A 108 -13.08 2.38 0.97
CA PRO A 108 -12.12 3.31 1.54
C PRO A 108 -11.52 2.74 2.84
N LEU A 109 -10.20 2.81 2.97
CA LEU A 109 -9.47 2.56 4.20
C LEU A 109 -8.84 3.88 4.66
N VAL A 110 -9.44 4.48 5.69
CA VAL A 110 -8.96 5.74 6.25
C VAL A 110 -7.83 5.45 7.22
N GLY A 111 -6.60 5.77 6.81
CA GLY A 111 -5.43 5.54 7.63
C GLY A 111 -4.13 5.59 6.84
N ASN A 112 -3.05 5.52 7.58
CA ASN A 112 -1.72 5.47 6.99
C ASN A 112 -1.36 4.01 6.65
N ILE A 113 -0.89 3.77 5.43
CA ILE A 113 -0.50 2.44 4.97
C ILE A 113 0.60 1.79 5.83
N LEU A 114 1.42 2.60 6.48
CA LEU A 114 2.53 2.12 7.31
C LEU A 114 2.07 1.48 8.63
N TRP A 115 0.96 1.95 9.23
CA TRP A 115 0.56 1.51 10.57
C TRP A 115 -0.93 1.31 10.80
N SER A 116 -1.81 1.78 9.90
CA SER A 116 -3.27 1.64 10.08
C SER A 116 -3.89 0.54 9.24
N VAL A 117 -3.16 0.01 8.25
CA VAL A 117 -3.67 -0.97 7.29
C VAL A 117 -2.87 -2.26 7.39
N GLY A 118 -3.56 -3.38 7.55
CA GLY A 118 -2.96 -4.70 7.64
C GLY A 118 -2.32 -5.12 6.32
N ALA A 119 -1.21 -5.83 6.42
CA ALA A 119 -0.45 -6.26 5.25
C ALA A 119 -1.19 -7.29 4.38
N GLY A 120 -2.25 -7.91 4.89
CA GLY A 120 -3.11 -8.83 4.13
C GLY A 120 -3.73 -8.20 2.88
N VAL A 121 -3.97 -6.88 2.88
CA VAL A 121 -4.51 -6.16 1.71
C VAL A 121 -3.62 -6.30 0.46
N PHE A 122 -2.30 -6.43 0.64
CA PHE A 122 -1.38 -6.65 -0.47
C PHE A 122 -1.59 -8.03 -1.11
N GLY A 123 -1.91 -9.05 -0.32
CA GLY A 123 -2.23 -10.39 -0.84
C GLY A 123 -3.54 -10.44 -1.62
N TRP A 124 -4.51 -9.58 -1.29
CA TRP A 124 -5.79 -9.46 -2.00
C TRP A 124 -5.65 -8.75 -3.37
N ALA A 125 -4.78 -7.76 -3.46
CA ALA A 125 -4.64 -6.96 -4.68
C ALA A 125 -3.98 -7.76 -5.81
N ASP A 126 -4.51 -7.62 -7.04
CA ASP A 126 -3.88 -8.11 -8.27
C ASP A 126 -2.99 -7.04 -8.89
N LEU A 127 -3.27 -5.78 -8.62
CA LEU A 127 -2.52 -4.62 -9.08
C LEU A 127 -2.48 -3.54 -8.00
N ILE A 128 -1.31 -2.99 -7.74
CA ILE A 128 -1.11 -1.91 -6.77
C ILE A 128 -0.66 -0.65 -7.50
N LEU A 129 -1.36 0.46 -7.29
CA LEU A 129 -1.03 1.77 -7.84
C LEU A 129 -0.77 2.76 -6.70
N ALA A 130 0.39 3.43 -6.72
CA ALA A 130 0.78 4.34 -5.67
C ALA A 130 0.91 5.79 -6.18
N GLY A 131 0.25 6.71 -5.47
CA GLY A 131 0.34 8.16 -5.71
C GLY A 131 0.75 8.90 -4.44
N LEU A 132 1.98 8.68 -3.97
CA LEU A 132 2.50 9.10 -2.67
C LEU A 132 3.49 10.25 -2.78
N ASP A 133 3.69 10.93 -1.65
CA ASP A 133 4.65 12.02 -1.49
C ASP A 133 5.84 11.69 -0.57
N ASN A 134 5.88 10.47 -0.01
CA ASN A 134 6.94 10.06 0.91
C ASN A 134 7.61 8.73 0.53
N ARG A 135 8.90 8.60 0.87
CA ARG A 135 9.75 7.44 0.54
C ARG A 135 9.47 6.22 1.42
N GLU A 136 9.08 6.45 2.67
CA GLU A 136 8.81 5.38 3.64
C GLU A 136 7.63 4.52 3.20
N ALA A 137 6.52 5.17 2.80
CA ALA A 137 5.36 4.45 2.30
C ALA A 137 5.66 3.69 0.99
N ARG A 138 6.49 4.27 0.09
CA ARG A 138 6.94 3.55 -1.11
C ARG A 138 7.78 2.33 -0.78
N LEU A 139 8.73 2.46 0.17
CA LEU A 139 9.55 1.33 0.61
C LEU A 139 8.69 0.24 1.26
N TRP A 140 7.72 0.63 2.08
CA TRP A 140 6.75 -0.28 2.69
C TRP A 140 5.92 -1.04 1.64
N ILE A 141 5.34 -0.33 0.68
CA ILE A 141 4.59 -0.93 -0.43
C ILE A 141 5.48 -1.89 -1.20
N ASN A 142 6.71 -1.47 -1.53
CA ASN A 142 7.65 -2.30 -2.26
C ASN A 142 7.91 -3.62 -1.55
N ARG A 143 8.23 -3.59 -0.26
CA ARG A 143 8.52 -4.78 0.55
C ARG A 143 7.32 -5.73 0.61
N TRP A 144 6.11 -5.20 0.82
CA TRP A 144 4.91 -6.03 0.91
C TRP A 144 4.42 -6.52 -0.46
N ALA A 145 4.51 -5.71 -1.49
CA ALA A 145 4.21 -6.12 -2.86
C ALA A 145 5.11 -7.28 -3.30
N TRP A 146 6.41 -7.19 -3.01
CA TRP A 146 7.34 -8.29 -3.30
C TRP A 146 7.05 -9.53 -2.45
N LYS A 147 6.91 -9.41 -1.14
CA LYS A 147 6.58 -10.53 -0.23
C LYS A 147 5.34 -11.29 -0.69
N MET A 148 4.32 -10.57 -1.14
CA MET A 148 3.04 -11.15 -1.60
C MET A 148 3.02 -11.47 -3.11
N GLY A 149 4.11 -11.26 -3.83
CA GLY A 149 4.20 -11.55 -5.26
C GLY A 149 3.29 -10.66 -6.12
N ARG A 150 3.06 -9.38 -5.74
CA ARG A 150 2.11 -8.48 -6.41
C ARG A 150 2.79 -7.37 -7.19
N PRO A 151 2.40 -7.13 -8.46
CA PRO A 151 2.93 -6.02 -9.24
C PRO A 151 2.50 -4.69 -8.65
N TRP A 152 3.42 -3.72 -8.64
CA TRP A 152 3.06 -2.38 -8.23
C TRP A 152 3.70 -1.31 -9.11
N ILE A 153 2.99 -0.20 -9.27
CA ILE A 153 3.39 0.91 -10.13
C ILE A 153 3.38 2.19 -9.32
N ASP A 154 4.56 2.77 -9.20
CA ASP A 154 4.79 4.02 -8.49
C ASP A 154 4.70 5.22 -9.41
N GLY A 155 4.22 6.33 -8.89
CA GLY A 155 4.27 7.65 -9.52
C GLY A 155 4.84 8.70 -8.59
N ALA A 156 5.68 9.56 -9.12
CA ALA A 156 6.16 10.74 -8.42
C ALA A 156 6.09 11.96 -9.34
N ILE A 157 5.74 13.11 -8.75
CA ILE A 157 5.61 14.38 -9.48
C ILE A 157 6.25 15.50 -8.67
N GLU A 158 6.90 16.43 -9.36
CA GLU A 158 7.49 17.64 -8.80
C GLU A 158 7.40 18.77 -9.82
N GLY A 159 6.66 19.83 -9.48
CA GLY A 159 6.41 20.95 -10.40
C GLY A 159 5.75 20.48 -11.69
N LEU A 160 6.46 20.60 -12.81
CA LEU A 160 6.06 20.14 -14.14
C LEU A 160 6.68 18.79 -14.52
N ASN A 161 7.52 18.21 -13.67
CA ASN A 161 8.24 16.96 -13.94
C ASN A 161 7.61 15.78 -13.22
N GLY A 162 7.83 14.57 -13.73
CA GLY A 162 7.34 13.38 -13.08
C GLY A 162 7.96 12.10 -13.58
N VAL A 163 7.74 11.02 -12.83
CA VAL A 163 8.20 9.68 -13.18
C VAL A 163 7.14 8.64 -12.83
N ALA A 164 6.94 7.67 -13.72
CA ALA A 164 6.22 6.44 -13.44
C ALA A 164 7.20 5.27 -13.47
N ARG A 165 7.13 4.35 -12.47
CA ARG A 165 8.04 3.21 -12.32
C ARG A 165 7.23 1.94 -12.13
N VAL A 166 7.64 0.87 -12.82
CA VAL A 166 6.96 -0.43 -12.77
C VAL A 166 7.82 -1.45 -12.06
N PHE A 167 7.30 -2.08 -11.02
CA PHE A 167 7.99 -3.09 -10.24
C PHE A 167 7.21 -4.39 -10.24
N LEU A 168 7.84 -5.45 -10.74
CA LEU A 168 7.26 -6.79 -10.81
C LEU A 168 8.07 -7.74 -9.93
N PRO A 169 7.47 -8.39 -8.93
CA PRO A 169 8.14 -9.43 -8.16
C PRO A 169 8.73 -10.52 -9.07
N GLY A 170 9.93 -10.97 -8.76
CA GLY A 170 10.69 -11.90 -9.61
C GLY A 170 11.44 -11.25 -10.78
N HIS A 171 11.25 -9.95 -11.04
CA HIS A 171 11.93 -9.20 -12.11
C HIS A 171 12.63 -7.94 -11.54
N PRO A 172 13.78 -8.09 -10.84
CA PRO A 172 14.50 -6.94 -10.30
C PRO A 172 15.01 -6.01 -11.43
N PRO A 173 15.26 -4.72 -11.12
CA PRO A 173 15.30 -4.10 -9.80
C PRO A 173 13.92 -3.77 -9.22
N CYS A 174 13.86 -3.66 -7.88
CA CYS A 174 12.71 -3.13 -7.14
C CYS A 174 12.89 -1.65 -6.78
N TYR A 175 11.91 -1.04 -6.08
CA TYR A 175 12.01 0.36 -5.63
C TYR A 175 13.22 0.58 -4.71
N GLU A 176 13.49 -0.34 -3.77
CA GLU A 176 14.63 -0.23 -2.84
C GLU A 176 15.96 -0.16 -3.59
N CYS A 177 16.11 -0.83 -4.72
CA CYS A 177 17.28 -0.73 -5.60
C CYS A 177 17.46 0.65 -6.23
N THR A 178 16.40 1.46 -6.29
CA THR A 178 16.48 2.82 -6.87
C THR A 178 16.92 3.89 -5.88
N LEU A 179 17.05 3.53 -4.59
CA LEU A 179 17.40 4.45 -3.51
C LEU A 179 18.91 4.68 -3.46
N GLY A 180 19.32 5.95 -3.44
CA GLY A 180 20.71 6.35 -3.22
C GLY A 180 21.01 6.61 -1.73
N ALA A 181 22.28 6.94 -1.43
CA ALA A 181 22.73 7.23 -0.06
C ALA A 181 21.91 8.35 0.61
N THR A 182 21.61 9.42 -0.12
CA THR A 182 20.79 10.53 0.40
C THR A 182 19.36 10.10 0.76
N ASP A 183 18.78 9.16 -0.01
CA ASP A 183 17.45 8.63 0.28
C ASP A 183 17.46 7.82 1.57
N TRP A 184 18.50 7.01 1.78
CA TRP A 184 18.71 6.24 3.01
C TRP A 184 18.91 7.15 4.22
N ASP A 185 19.73 8.21 4.12
CA ASP A 185 19.90 9.20 5.19
C ASP A 185 18.55 9.82 5.63
N ILE A 186 17.67 10.10 4.67
CA ILE A 186 16.33 10.63 4.96
C ILE A 186 15.46 9.56 5.63
N LEU A 187 15.48 8.33 5.15
CA LEU A 187 14.71 7.22 5.70
C LEU A 187 15.15 6.89 7.12
N GLU A 188 16.46 6.80 7.36
CA GLU A 188 17.02 6.54 8.70
C GLU A 188 16.62 7.61 9.72
N ARG A 189 16.66 8.89 9.35
CA ARG A 189 16.21 9.99 10.22
C ARG A 189 14.72 9.89 10.55
N ARG A 190 13.87 9.43 9.62
CA ARG A 190 12.43 9.29 9.80
C ARG A 190 12.05 7.99 10.53
N MET A 191 12.78 6.91 10.30
CA MET A 191 12.57 5.63 10.97
C MET A 191 13.29 5.55 12.33
N SER A 192 14.24 6.47 12.63
CA SER A 192 14.85 6.53 13.94
C SER A 192 13.80 6.86 14.99
N CYS A 193 13.94 6.27 16.18
CA CYS A 193 13.02 6.46 17.33
C CYS A 193 12.94 7.92 17.85
N ASN A 194 13.48 8.89 17.12
CA ASN A 194 13.33 10.30 17.38
C ASN A 194 11.97 10.75 16.85
N LEU A 195 11.06 11.03 17.77
CA LEU A 195 9.73 11.56 17.50
C LEU A 195 9.86 12.88 16.72
N LEU A 196 9.64 12.85 15.42
CA LEU A 196 9.67 14.03 14.57
C LEU A 196 8.54 14.98 14.94
N THR A 197 8.82 16.27 14.93
CA THR A 197 7.78 17.30 15.10
C THR A 197 6.91 17.38 13.85
N ARG A 198 5.68 17.88 14.01
CA ARG A 198 4.74 18.09 12.89
C ARG A 198 5.31 19.04 11.82
N GLU A 199 6.18 19.95 12.20
CA GLU A 199 6.86 20.91 11.32
C GLU A 199 7.94 20.22 10.47
N GLU A 200 8.70 19.29 11.04
CA GLU A 200 9.68 18.48 10.32
C GLU A 200 9.01 17.52 9.31
N MET A 201 7.82 16.99 9.66
CA MET A 201 7.03 16.18 8.73
C MET A 201 6.41 17.02 7.59
N ALA A 202 6.10 18.31 7.84
CA ALA A 202 5.53 19.21 6.84
C ALA A 202 6.59 19.81 5.90
N ALA A 203 7.87 19.82 6.26
CA ALA A 203 8.96 20.42 5.49
C ALA A 203 9.29 19.74 4.16
N GLY A 204 8.53 18.73 3.74
CA GLY A 204 8.74 17.99 2.50
C GLY A 204 7.60 18.10 1.48
N LYS A 205 6.67 19.06 1.58
CA LYS A 205 5.59 19.21 0.59
C LYS A 205 6.16 19.72 -0.73
N VAL A 206 6.18 18.84 -1.73
CA VAL A 206 6.63 19.15 -3.08
C VAL A 206 5.49 19.85 -3.85
N PRO A 207 5.73 20.99 -4.51
CA PRO A 207 4.72 21.63 -5.34
C PRO A 207 4.35 20.73 -6.53
N THR A 208 3.06 20.62 -6.80
CA THR A 208 2.54 19.74 -7.87
C THR A 208 1.45 20.43 -8.66
N THR A 209 1.39 20.12 -9.97
CA THR A 209 0.35 20.62 -10.86
C THR A 209 -0.63 19.50 -11.26
N PRO A 210 -1.90 19.80 -11.55
CA PRO A 210 -2.86 18.82 -12.01
C PRO A 210 -2.46 18.24 -13.39
N THR A 211 -1.84 19.02 -14.23
CA THR A 211 -1.41 18.60 -15.58
C THR A 211 -0.35 17.50 -15.51
N THR A 212 0.69 17.69 -14.68
CA THR A 212 1.72 16.67 -14.48
C THR A 212 1.13 15.41 -13.81
N ALA A 213 0.21 15.60 -12.84
CA ALA A 213 -0.50 14.48 -12.22
C ALA A 213 -1.28 13.66 -13.26
N SER A 214 -1.99 14.31 -14.20
CA SER A 214 -2.74 13.63 -15.26
C SER A 214 -1.83 12.82 -16.19
N VAL A 215 -0.66 13.36 -16.58
CA VAL A 215 0.30 12.65 -17.44
C VAL A 215 0.84 11.41 -16.73
N ILE A 216 1.36 11.57 -15.53
CA ILE A 216 2.02 10.47 -14.81
C ILE A 216 1.01 9.39 -14.38
N ALA A 217 -0.16 9.76 -13.86
CA ALA A 217 -1.22 8.81 -13.54
C ALA A 217 -1.73 8.07 -14.79
N GLY A 218 -1.81 8.76 -15.93
CA GLY A 218 -2.13 8.13 -17.21
C GLY A 218 -1.13 7.05 -17.59
N ILE A 219 0.17 7.30 -17.43
CA ILE A 219 1.23 6.31 -17.68
C ILE A 219 1.15 5.16 -16.66
N GLN A 220 0.94 5.44 -15.37
CA GLN A 220 0.79 4.40 -14.35
C GLN A 220 -0.36 3.43 -14.69
N VAL A 221 -1.53 3.96 -14.99
CA VAL A 221 -2.70 3.15 -15.35
C VAL A 221 -2.48 2.41 -16.68
N GLN A 222 -1.83 3.06 -17.65
CA GLN A 222 -1.47 2.43 -18.94
C GLN A 222 -0.53 1.22 -18.75
N GLU A 223 0.48 1.33 -17.88
CA GLU A 223 1.36 0.21 -17.57
C GLU A 223 0.59 -0.91 -16.83
N GLY A 224 -0.33 -0.57 -15.93
CA GLY A 224 -1.23 -1.54 -15.29
C GLY A 224 -2.10 -2.29 -16.30
N LEU A 225 -2.73 -1.59 -17.24
CA LEU A 225 -3.49 -2.19 -18.34
C LEU A 225 -2.66 -3.13 -19.19
N LYS A 226 -1.45 -2.72 -19.55
CA LYS A 226 -0.51 -3.54 -20.32
C LYS A 226 -0.16 -4.82 -19.55
N HIS A 227 0.15 -4.70 -18.26
CA HIS A 227 0.44 -5.86 -17.41
C HIS A 227 -0.74 -6.83 -17.38
N LEU A 228 -1.94 -6.34 -17.09
CA LEU A 228 -3.15 -7.16 -17.03
C LEU A 228 -3.45 -7.89 -18.35
N HIS A 229 -3.09 -7.32 -19.49
CA HIS A 229 -3.33 -7.92 -20.81
C HIS A 229 -2.12 -8.69 -21.37
N GLY A 230 -1.06 -8.86 -20.57
CA GLY A 230 0.14 -9.58 -21.01
C GLY A 230 0.97 -8.84 -22.08
N LEU A 231 0.80 -7.54 -22.19
CA LEU A 231 1.57 -6.69 -23.09
C LEU A 231 2.92 -6.30 -22.44
N PRO A 232 3.95 -5.96 -23.22
CA PRO A 232 5.26 -5.57 -22.70
C PRO A 232 5.15 -4.32 -21.81
N VAL A 233 5.65 -4.39 -20.58
CA VAL A 233 5.68 -3.31 -19.58
C VAL A 233 7.10 -2.83 -19.31
N LEU A 234 7.22 -1.68 -18.65
CA LEU A 234 8.50 -1.10 -18.22
C LEU A 234 9.01 -1.72 -16.91
N ALA A 235 9.04 -3.05 -16.80
CA ALA A 235 9.48 -3.74 -15.59
C ALA A 235 10.91 -3.32 -15.19
N GLY A 236 11.09 -2.88 -13.94
CA GLY A 236 12.37 -2.40 -13.41
C GLY A 236 12.91 -1.12 -14.06
N LYS A 237 12.05 -0.37 -14.76
CA LYS A 237 12.41 0.87 -15.47
C LYS A 237 11.48 2.01 -15.04
N GLY A 238 11.95 3.24 -15.28
CA GLY A 238 11.16 4.45 -15.12
C GLY A 238 10.87 5.13 -16.46
N TYR A 239 9.65 5.64 -16.60
CA TYR A 239 9.31 6.63 -17.62
C TYR A 239 9.40 8.00 -16.98
N VAL A 240 10.34 8.84 -17.41
CA VAL A 240 10.54 10.19 -16.94
C VAL A 240 9.91 11.16 -17.93
N PHE A 241 9.13 12.09 -17.42
CA PHE A 241 8.51 13.19 -18.14
C PHE A 241 9.09 14.52 -17.64
N ASP A 242 9.67 15.29 -18.55
CA ASP A 242 10.08 16.65 -18.33
C ASP A 242 9.03 17.57 -19.00
N GLY A 243 8.20 18.20 -18.19
CA GLY A 243 7.13 19.07 -18.66
C GLY A 243 7.59 20.50 -18.99
N VAL A 244 8.84 20.85 -18.67
CA VAL A 244 9.41 22.16 -19.08
C VAL A 244 9.75 22.13 -20.57
N ASP A 245 10.46 21.09 -20.99
CA ASP A 245 10.91 20.94 -22.38
C ASP A 245 10.00 20.02 -23.20
N HIS A 246 8.91 19.48 -22.61
CA HIS A 246 8.01 18.50 -23.23
C HIS A 246 8.73 17.27 -23.78
N THR A 247 9.76 16.82 -23.07
CA THR A 247 10.51 15.61 -23.43
C THR A 247 10.17 14.45 -22.50
N SER A 248 10.43 13.24 -22.97
CA SER A 248 10.30 12.04 -22.14
C SER A 248 11.35 11.01 -22.51
N TYR A 249 11.82 10.27 -21.51
CA TYR A 249 12.80 9.22 -21.69
C TYR A 249 12.63 8.09 -20.70
N ARG A 250 13.25 6.96 -20.98
CA ARG A 250 13.27 5.80 -20.09
C ARG A 250 14.55 5.78 -19.28
N VAL A 251 14.44 5.46 -18.01
CA VAL A 251 15.56 5.21 -17.11
C VAL A 251 15.60 3.73 -16.78
N GLU A 252 16.76 3.11 -16.86
CA GLU A 252 17.02 1.76 -16.39
C GLU A 252 17.69 1.84 -15.02
N TYR A 253 17.15 1.09 -14.06
CA TYR A 253 17.72 1.02 -12.72
C TYR A 253 18.59 -0.22 -12.59
N THR A 254 19.67 -0.09 -11.84
CA THR A 254 20.57 -1.23 -11.55
C THR A 254 19.98 -2.08 -10.42
N SER A 255 19.92 -3.39 -10.62
CA SER A 255 19.55 -4.31 -9.56
C SER A 255 20.67 -4.47 -8.54
N ASN A 256 20.31 -4.41 -7.25
CA ASN A 256 21.21 -4.84 -6.18
C ASN A 256 20.94 -6.32 -5.87
N PRO A 257 21.90 -7.23 -6.10
CA PRO A 257 21.72 -8.67 -5.82
C PRO A 257 21.47 -8.98 -4.34
N GLU A 258 22.00 -8.12 -3.44
CA GLU A 258 21.85 -8.27 -1.99
C GLU A 258 20.62 -7.50 -1.41
N CYS A 259 19.71 -7.04 -2.28
CA CYS A 259 18.54 -6.29 -1.85
C CYS A 259 17.56 -7.17 -1.09
N LEU A 260 17.31 -6.83 0.18
CA LEU A 260 16.41 -7.57 1.07
C LEU A 260 14.94 -7.53 0.63
N SER A 261 14.56 -6.59 -0.23
CA SER A 261 13.20 -6.52 -0.77
C SER A 261 12.90 -7.53 -1.88
N HIS A 262 13.91 -8.23 -2.44
CA HIS A 262 13.70 -9.23 -3.50
C HIS A 262 13.25 -10.59 -2.94
N TYR A 263 12.44 -10.55 -1.92
CA TYR A 263 11.97 -11.73 -1.24
C TYR A 263 10.46 -11.93 -1.45
N VAL A 264 10.06 -13.16 -1.80
CA VAL A 264 8.67 -13.57 -1.97
C VAL A 264 8.40 -14.71 -0.99
N TYR A 265 7.30 -14.65 -0.24
CA TYR A 265 6.90 -15.75 0.63
C TYR A 265 6.65 -17.02 -0.15
N GLU A 266 7.33 -18.11 0.23
CA GLU A 266 7.08 -19.43 -0.34
C GLU A 266 5.75 -20.02 0.17
N THR A 267 5.43 -19.76 1.43
CA THR A 267 4.22 -20.28 2.07
C THR A 267 3.47 -19.15 2.78
N VAL A 268 2.22 -18.97 2.37
CA VAL A 268 1.26 -18.08 3.05
C VAL A 268 0.09 -18.90 3.56
N THR A 269 -0.02 -19.01 4.88
CA THR A 269 -1.09 -19.76 5.56
C THR A 269 -2.19 -18.81 6.00
N ARG A 270 -3.41 -19.06 5.54
CA ARG A 270 -4.60 -18.30 5.96
C ARG A 270 -5.18 -18.92 7.22
N LEU A 271 -5.21 -18.16 8.31
CA LEU A 271 -5.83 -18.57 9.58
C LEU A 271 -7.24 -17.99 9.66
N PRO A 272 -8.28 -18.80 9.91
CA PRO A 272 -9.68 -18.34 9.97
C PRO A 272 -10.01 -17.60 11.26
N HIS A 273 -9.03 -16.99 11.90
CA HIS A 273 -9.15 -16.25 13.15
C HIS A 273 -9.07 -14.74 12.89
N THR A 274 -9.72 -13.97 13.75
CA THR A 274 -9.54 -12.52 13.81
C THR A 274 -8.40 -12.16 14.77
N SER A 275 -7.91 -10.92 14.67
CA SER A 275 -6.94 -10.38 15.63
C SER A 275 -7.49 -10.26 17.06
N ALA A 276 -8.82 -10.22 17.22
CA ALA A 276 -9.51 -10.22 18.51
C ALA A 276 -9.69 -11.62 19.12
N ASP A 277 -9.61 -12.69 18.31
CA ASP A 277 -9.82 -14.07 18.78
C ASP A 277 -8.56 -14.69 19.37
N LEU A 278 -7.40 -14.41 18.78
CA LEU A 278 -6.13 -15.02 19.17
C LEU A 278 -5.31 -14.12 20.11
N THR A 279 -4.70 -14.77 21.11
CA THR A 279 -3.57 -14.19 21.83
C THR A 279 -2.26 -14.43 21.05
N LEU A 280 -1.24 -13.63 21.36
CA LEU A 280 0.09 -13.82 20.78
C LEU A 280 0.68 -15.20 21.10
N ALA A 281 0.48 -15.70 22.35
CA ALA A 281 0.91 -17.04 22.74
C ALA A 281 0.18 -18.14 21.98
N GLU A 282 -1.12 -17.99 21.69
CA GLU A 282 -1.88 -18.97 20.88
C GLU A 282 -1.36 -19.00 19.44
N LEU A 283 -1.13 -17.84 18.81
CA LEU A 283 -0.53 -17.78 17.46
C LEU A 283 0.88 -18.40 17.45
N TYR A 284 1.68 -18.12 18.48
CA TYR A 284 3.00 -18.72 18.63
C TYR A 284 2.94 -20.25 18.79
N ALA A 285 1.97 -20.74 19.56
CA ALA A 285 1.76 -22.18 19.72
C ALA A 285 1.32 -22.86 18.41
N LEU A 286 0.53 -22.16 17.57
CA LEU A 286 0.20 -22.63 16.22
C LEU A 286 1.47 -22.74 15.37
N ALA A 287 2.30 -21.71 15.34
CA ALA A 287 3.54 -21.71 14.60
C ALA A 287 4.49 -22.84 15.05
N ARG A 288 4.67 -23.03 16.36
CA ARG A 288 5.48 -24.12 16.88
C ARG A 288 5.00 -25.52 16.46
N ARG A 289 3.69 -25.74 16.36
CA ARG A 289 3.15 -27.01 15.85
C ARG A 289 3.48 -27.19 14.38
N ASP A 290 3.30 -26.15 13.56
CA ASP A 290 3.53 -26.23 12.13
C ASP A 290 5.03 -26.42 11.80
N PHE A 291 5.91 -25.93 12.66
CA PHE A 291 7.36 -26.10 12.54
C PHE A 291 7.89 -27.36 13.21
N GLU A 292 7.09 -28.02 14.07
CA GLU A 292 7.47 -29.20 14.87
C GLU A 292 8.72 -28.94 15.76
N THR A 293 8.92 -27.69 16.20
CA THR A 293 10.05 -27.28 17.03
C THR A 293 9.65 -26.24 18.05
N ALA A 294 10.44 -26.13 19.13
CA ALA A 294 10.32 -25.08 20.11
C ALA A 294 11.07 -23.80 19.71
N ASP A 295 12.04 -23.91 18.81
CA ASP A 295 12.88 -22.81 18.35
C ASP A 295 12.21 -22.10 17.17
N VAL A 296 11.21 -21.27 17.50
CA VAL A 296 10.46 -20.44 16.53
C VAL A 296 10.54 -18.99 16.99
N THR A 297 10.74 -18.09 16.06
CA THR A 297 10.57 -16.64 16.27
C THR A 297 9.37 -16.19 15.45
N LEU A 298 8.43 -15.48 16.08
CA LEU A 298 7.28 -14.87 15.43
C LEU A 298 7.56 -13.38 15.23
N GLU A 299 7.79 -12.95 13.99
CA GLU A 299 8.06 -11.56 13.62
C GLU A 299 6.75 -10.83 13.31
N PHE A 300 6.67 -9.58 13.75
CA PHE A 300 5.57 -8.68 13.41
C PHE A 300 5.78 -8.05 12.04
N SER A 301 4.69 -7.64 11.42
CA SER A 301 4.76 -6.92 10.14
C SER A 301 5.54 -5.61 10.23
N ARG A 302 5.56 -5.00 11.42
CA ARG A 302 6.14 -3.68 11.74
C ARG A 302 6.62 -3.61 13.18
N ASP A 303 7.52 -2.67 13.46
CA ASP A 303 8.01 -2.43 14.81
C ASP A 303 6.92 -1.79 15.68
N LEU A 304 6.81 -2.30 16.90
CA LEU A 304 5.87 -1.82 17.91
C LEU A 304 6.63 -1.17 19.06
N VAL A 305 6.11 -0.07 19.59
CA VAL A 305 6.56 0.46 20.88
C VAL A 305 5.95 -0.40 21.98
N HIS A 306 6.79 -1.06 22.75
CA HIS A 306 6.37 -1.81 23.94
C HIS A 306 6.29 -0.90 25.16
N LYS A 307 7.33 -0.09 25.39
CA LYS A 307 7.40 0.81 26.55
C LYS A 307 7.93 2.19 26.17
N LEU A 308 7.46 3.17 26.91
CA LEU A 308 8.02 4.52 26.96
C LEU A 308 8.69 4.73 28.31
N VAL A 309 9.98 5.03 28.33
CA VAL A 309 10.80 5.14 29.54
C VAL A 309 11.38 6.56 29.69
N CYS A 310 11.10 7.21 30.79
CA CYS A 310 11.68 8.51 31.10
C CYS A 310 13.05 8.33 31.78
N SER A 311 14.12 8.78 31.13
CA SER A 311 15.48 8.71 31.69
C SER A 311 15.70 9.66 32.88
N ALA A 312 14.90 10.73 32.99
CA ALA A 312 15.04 11.72 34.06
C ALA A 312 14.38 11.28 35.38
N CYS A 313 13.16 10.71 35.32
CA CYS A 313 12.43 10.34 36.54
C CYS A 313 12.20 8.84 36.73
N GLY A 314 12.70 8.02 35.81
CA GLY A 314 12.54 6.54 35.82
C GLY A 314 11.11 6.04 35.59
N ALA A 315 10.18 6.92 35.19
CA ALA A 315 8.81 6.48 34.90
C ALA A 315 8.75 5.62 33.64
N GLU A 316 8.14 4.46 33.76
CA GLU A 316 7.87 3.55 32.64
C GLU A 316 6.36 3.48 32.40
N GLU A 317 5.98 3.40 31.13
CA GLU A 317 4.59 3.17 30.70
C GLU A 317 4.60 2.10 29.60
N GLU A 318 3.91 1.00 29.86
CA GLU A 318 3.70 -0.04 28.86
C GLU A 318 2.61 0.43 27.88
N VAL A 319 2.98 0.47 26.61
CA VAL A 319 2.12 0.87 25.52
C VAL A 319 2.28 -0.13 24.37
N PHE A 320 1.29 -0.22 23.49
CA PHE A 320 1.42 -1.06 22.30
C PHE A 320 0.88 -0.27 21.11
N PHE A 321 1.80 0.34 20.36
CA PHE A 321 1.51 1.09 19.14
C PHE A 321 2.57 0.80 18.08
N PRO A 322 2.24 0.84 16.79
CA PRO A 322 3.25 0.93 15.75
C PRO A 322 4.17 2.14 15.98
N VAL A 323 5.47 1.97 15.82
CA VAL A 323 6.47 3.04 16.10
C VAL A 323 6.09 4.35 15.39
N GLY A 324 5.65 4.29 14.13
CA GLY A 324 5.25 5.47 13.35
C GLY A 324 3.94 6.12 13.78
N ALA A 325 3.16 5.50 14.66
CA ALA A 325 1.88 6.06 15.16
C ALA A 325 2.04 6.87 16.44
N VAL A 326 3.20 6.82 17.11
CA VAL A 326 3.45 7.54 18.36
C VAL A 326 3.61 9.02 18.09
N THR A 327 2.77 9.82 18.75
CA THR A 327 2.85 11.28 18.67
C THR A 327 3.90 11.86 19.65
N ALA A 328 4.43 13.04 19.31
CA ALA A 328 5.33 13.78 20.22
C ALA A 328 4.68 14.06 21.60
N GLY A 329 3.36 14.25 21.66
CA GLY A 329 2.63 14.41 22.91
C GLY A 329 2.67 13.16 23.79
N GLN A 330 2.43 11.99 23.19
CA GLN A 330 2.55 10.69 23.88
C GLN A 330 4.01 10.40 24.29
N GLY A 331 4.99 10.85 23.53
CA GLY A 331 6.40 10.72 23.88
C GLY A 331 6.85 11.55 25.09
N ARG A 332 6.10 12.57 25.51
CA ARG A 332 6.45 13.38 26.68
C ARG A 332 6.08 12.68 27.99
N CYS A 333 6.99 12.76 28.96
CA CYS A 333 6.74 12.27 30.31
C CYS A 333 5.67 13.14 31.03
N PRO A 334 4.60 12.54 31.56
CA PRO A 334 3.57 13.29 32.27
C PRO A 334 4.05 13.88 33.60
N ARG A 335 5.22 13.43 34.13
CA ARG A 335 5.75 13.90 35.43
C ARG A 335 6.66 15.11 35.29
N ASP A 336 7.51 15.15 34.27
CA ASP A 336 8.58 16.17 34.14
C ASP A 336 8.63 16.82 32.73
N GLY A 337 7.79 16.40 31.80
CA GLY A 337 7.72 16.94 30.44
C GLY A 337 8.87 16.55 29.51
N GLN A 338 9.84 15.77 29.98
CA GLN A 338 10.98 15.31 29.18
C GLN A 338 10.53 14.28 28.11
N MET A 339 11.27 14.22 27.01
CA MET A 339 11.02 13.16 25.99
C MET A 339 11.46 11.81 26.54
N ARG A 340 10.57 10.83 26.44
CA ARG A 340 10.82 9.45 26.87
C ARG A 340 11.52 8.65 25.77
N ALA A 341 12.40 7.75 26.17
CA ALA A 341 12.99 6.76 25.27
C ALA A 341 11.94 5.73 24.86
N VAL A 342 11.99 5.32 23.59
CA VAL A 342 11.13 4.30 23.01
C VAL A 342 11.81 2.95 23.09
N GLN A 343 11.19 1.96 23.74
CA GLN A 343 11.60 0.57 23.68
C GLN A 343 10.71 -0.14 22.65
N ALA A 344 11.29 -0.45 21.50
CA ALA A 344 10.60 -1.12 20.41
C ALA A 344 10.81 -2.64 20.44
N ILE A 345 9.81 -3.36 19.94
CA ILE A 345 9.83 -4.81 19.71
C ILE A 345 9.43 -5.10 18.27
N HIS A 346 9.98 -6.13 17.68
CA HIS A 346 9.69 -6.58 16.32
C HIS A 346 9.31 -8.06 16.23
N SER A 347 9.48 -8.80 17.32
CA SER A 347 9.26 -10.25 17.36
C SER A 347 8.82 -10.73 18.74
N TYR A 348 8.38 -11.99 18.78
CA TYR A 348 8.01 -12.72 19.96
C TYR A 348 8.63 -14.14 19.91
N THR A 349 9.28 -14.54 21.01
CA THR A 349 9.99 -15.82 21.11
C THR A 349 9.37 -16.78 22.14
N GLY A 350 8.31 -16.33 22.81
CA GLY A 350 7.60 -17.11 23.81
C GLY A 350 8.10 -16.92 25.25
N VAL A 351 9.14 -16.10 25.48
CA VAL A 351 9.69 -15.82 26.81
C VAL A 351 9.20 -14.48 27.38
N GLU A 352 8.68 -13.62 26.52
CA GLU A 352 8.21 -12.28 26.89
C GLU A 352 6.85 -12.36 27.62
N ASN A 353 6.61 -11.43 28.53
CA ASN A 353 5.46 -11.43 29.46
C ASN A 353 4.14 -10.96 28.83
N TYR A 354 4.15 -10.52 27.58
CA TYR A 354 2.96 -10.00 26.88
C TYR A 354 2.26 -11.04 25.97
N GLY A 355 2.63 -12.31 26.03
CA GLY A 355 2.05 -13.38 25.21
C GLY A 355 0.54 -13.60 25.40
N THR A 356 -0.02 -13.27 26.57
CA THR A 356 -1.46 -13.37 26.85
C THR A 356 -2.30 -12.25 26.23
N ARG A 357 -1.67 -11.23 25.63
CA ARG A 357 -2.40 -10.16 24.95
C ARG A 357 -3.03 -10.66 23.65
N LYS A 358 -4.25 -10.18 23.38
CA LYS A 358 -4.90 -10.36 22.08
C LYS A 358 -4.12 -9.58 21.01
N LEU A 359 -4.10 -10.10 19.78
CA LEU A 359 -3.31 -9.50 18.69
C LEU A 359 -3.77 -8.07 18.36
N ASP A 360 -5.06 -7.78 18.43
CA ASP A 360 -5.60 -6.41 18.25
C ASP A 360 -5.12 -5.43 19.34
N SER A 361 -4.88 -5.94 20.57
CA SER A 361 -4.37 -5.11 21.68
C SER A 361 -2.86 -4.81 21.60
N LEU A 362 -2.16 -5.39 20.63
CA LEU A 362 -0.76 -5.06 20.32
C LEU A 362 -0.61 -3.82 19.44
N GLY A 363 -1.72 -3.20 19.02
CA GLY A 363 -1.70 -2.05 18.13
C GLY A 363 -1.46 -2.40 16.66
N LEU A 364 -1.42 -3.69 16.31
CA LEU A 364 -1.37 -4.14 14.93
C LEU A 364 -2.76 -4.00 14.28
N PRO A 365 -2.84 -3.58 13.02
CA PRO A 365 -4.12 -3.43 12.33
C PRO A 365 -4.77 -4.81 12.06
N PRO A 366 -6.10 -4.86 11.86
CA PRO A 366 -6.77 -6.07 11.45
C PRO A 366 -6.26 -6.57 10.09
N TRP A 367 -6.36 -7.89 9.88
CA TRP A 367 -5.90 -8.56 8.66
C TRP A 367 -4.41 -8.35 8.39
N ASP A 368 -3.61 -8.40 9.45
CA ASP A 368 -2.17 -8.27 9.33
C ASP A 368 -1.48 -9.62 9.08
N VAL A 369 -0.17 -9.58 8.85
CA VAL A 369 0.68 -10.73 8.54
C VAL A 369 1.72 -10.90 9.63
N TYR A 370 1.84 -12.11 10.12
CA TYR A 370 2.84 -12.53 11.09
C TYR A 370 3.76 -13.54 10.43
N THR A 371 5.06 -13.38 10.56
CA THR A 371 6.05 -14.26 9.94
C THR A 371 6.71 -15.12 11.01
N ALA A 372 6.52 -16.44 10.95
CA ALA A 372 7.24 -17.37 11.80
C ALA A 372 8.49 -17.88 11.10
N ARG A 373 9.61 -17.93 11.83
CA ARG A 373 10.92 -18.42 11.35
C ARG A 373 11.51 -19.44 12.30
N SER A 374 12.15 -20.46 11.73
CA SER A 374 13.00 -21.41 12.46
C SER A 374 14.10 -21.89 11.51
N GLY A 375 15.35 -21.53 11.77
CA GLY A 375 16.45 -21.72 10.84
C GLY A 375 16.19 -21.03 9.50
N GLU A 376 16.26 -21.78 8.41
CA GLU A 376 15.98 -21.28 7.04
C GLU A 376 14.50 -21.36 6.66
N ARG A 377 13.67 -22.05 7.44
CA ARG A 377 12.25 -22.20 7.16
C ARG A 377 11.47 -20.97 7.61
N GLU A 378 10.56 -20.53 6.77
CA GLU A 378 9.67 -19.41 7.02
C GLU A 378 8.23 -19.73 6.61
N VAL A 379 7.25 -19.24 7.38
CA VAL A 379 5.81 -19.29 7.06
C VAL A 379 5.18 -17.96 7.42
N ALA A 380 4.44 -17.37 6.49
CA ALA A 380 3.62 -16.18 6.74
C ALA A 380 2.19 -16.59 7.13
N TYR A 381 1.71 -16.09 8.26
CA TYR A 381 0.34 -16.29 8.74
C TYR A 381 -0.49 -15.03 8.51
N VAL A 382 -1.58 -15.16 7.76
CA VAL A 382 -2.54 -14.07 7.49
C VAL A 382 -3.83 -14.35 8.23
N LEU A 383 -4.31 -13.41 9.06
CA LEU A 383 -5.56 -13.56 9.82
C LEU A 383 -6.77 -13.30 8.92
N SER A 384 -7.21 -14.34 8.20
CA SER A 384 -8.31 -14.20 7.22
C SER A 384 -9.69 -13.94 7.84
N GLY A 385 -9.86 -14.17 9.15
CA GLY A 385 -11.08 -13.80 9.87
C GLY A 385 -11.37 -12.29 9.88
N ASP A 386 -10.34 -11.46 9.74
CA ASP A 386 -10.49 -9.99 9.65
C ASP A 386 -10.82 -9.46 8.24
N GLU A 387 -10.78 -10.30 7.20
CA GLU A 387 -10.97 -9.86 5.80
C GLU A 387 -12.30 -9.16 5.57
N ALA A 388 -13.40 -9.74 6.04
CA ALA A 388 -14.72 -9.17 5.89
C ALA A 388 -14.81 -7.75 6.49
N ARG A 389 -14.17 -7.56 7.65
CA ARG A 389 -14.11 -6.25 8.33
C ARG A 389 -13.35 -5.22 7.52
N VAL A 390 -12.22 -5.61 6.88
CA VAL A 390 -11.35 -4.69 6.14
C VAL A 390 -11.88 -4.44 4.73
N LEU A 391 -12.28 -5.48 4.02
CA LEU A 391 -12.75 -5.40 2.64
C LEU A 391 -14.19 -4.91 2.52
N GLY A 392 -15.00 -5.03 3.61
CA GLY A 392 -16.40 -4.62 3.57
C GLY A 392 -17.15 -5.27 2.40
N PRO A 393 -17.79 -4.49 1.51
CA PRO A 393 -18.57 -5.04 0.39
C PRO A 393 -17.73 -5.72 -0.71
N LEU A 394 -16.41 -5.61 -0.69
CA LEU A 394 -15.51 -6.33 -1.59
C LEU A 394 -15.24 -7.76 -1.14
N TRP A 395 -15.55 -8.08 0.12
CA TRP A 395 -15.37 -9.42 0.64
C TRP A 395 -16.43 -10.36 0.06
N VAL A 396 -15.96 -11.52 -0.43
CA VAL A 396 -16.82 -12.60 -0.91
C VAL A 396 -16.40 -13.85 -0.15
N GLU A 397 -17.36 -14.51 0.49
CA GLU A 397 -17.10 -15.74 1.22
C GLU A 397 -16.52 -16.82 0.28
N ALA A 398 -15.41 -17.42 0.65
CA ALA A 398 -14.79 -18.46 -0.16
C ALA A 398 -15.73 -19.67 -0.23
N GLY A 399 -16.38 -19.87 -1.37
CA GLY A 399 -17.30 -20.98 -1.61
C GLY A 399 -18.67 -20.62 -2.17
N VAL A 400 -19.02 -19.34 -2.24
CA VAL A 400 -20.23 -18.88 -2.95
C VAL A 400 -19.80 -18.32 -4.30
N ALA A 401 -19.77 -19.19 -5.32
CA ALA A 401 -19.73 -18.71 -6.70
C ALA A 401 -21.08 -18.06 -7.00
N VAL A 402 -21.08 -16.78 -7.35
CA VAL A 402 -22.24 -16.03 -7.83
C VAL A 402 -22.44 -16.33 -9.33
#